data_a0bb76fd8e4e4140cd2f548e4e1aaa87
#
_entry.id   a0bb76fd8e4e4140cd2f548e4e1aaa87
#
_cell.length_a   1.000
_cell.length_b   1.000
_cell.length_c   1.000
_cell.angle_alpha   90.00
_cell.angle_beta   90.00
_cell.angle_gamma   90.00
#
_symmetry.space_group_name_H-M   'P 1'
#
loop_
_entity.id
_entity.type
_entity.pdbx_description
1 polymer ?
#
loop_
_entity_poly.entity_id
_entity_poly.type
_entity_poly.pdbx_seq_one_letter_code
_entity_poly.pdbx_strand_id
1 'polypeptide(L)'
;MKKCRAVCRRIGAALLAALWLVTLAGCSSAQAPKLTVSAFSAGAADAFLITTENSAVLIDCAEKSFGKELVSCLTERGITRLDYLIITHFDKDHVGGAEKVIRSVAIDHVLQSDHPKESDAYGNYQAALLDAEIEAETVTKDLSFSLDGVQYRIDAPAGGYSSDESNNSSLIVSITNGGDRLLFMGDAEDERIAEFLDQRPGTYDFLKVPHHGRSGELSSLLILSVRPRVAVITSSENEPEDGDVVRWLKESGAECYLTRRGSVTIESTGSGVTARYGE
;
A
#
# COMPACT_ATOMS: atom_id res chain seq x y z
N MET A 1 -22.79 85.71 43.11
CA MET A 1 -21.82 86.55 42.36
C MET A 1 -20.95 85.66 41.55
N LYS A 2 -20.78 85.96 40.24
CA LYS A 2 -19.80 85.49 39.27
C LYS A 2 -19.97 84.10 38.67
N LYS A 3 -20.61 84.08 37.56
CA LYS A 3 -20.43 83.45 36.26
C LYS A 3 -19.04 82.87 35.98
N CYS A 4 -18.99 81.60 35.57
CA CYS A 4 -17.92 81.12 34.70
C CYS A 4 -18.54 80.24 33.62
N ARG A 5 -18.23 80.62 32.43
CA ARG A 5 -18.74 80.02 31.17
C ARG A 5 -18.18 78.68 30.90
N ALA A 6 -19.03 77.76 30.55
CA ALA A 6 -18.63 76.47 29.95
C ALA A 6 -18.19 76.70 28.50
N VAL A 7 -17.02 76.29 28.19
CA VAL A 7 -16.49 76.14 26.82
C VAL A 7 -16.79 74.74 26.35
N CYS A 8 -17.70 74.56 25.48
CA CYS A 8 -17.92 73.35 24.71
C CYS A 8 -16.74 73.14 23.78
N ARG A 9 -15.96 72.16 24.07
CA ARG A 9 -15.05 71.59 23.09
C ARG A 9 -15.69 70.27 22.56
N ARG A 10 -16.13 70.37 21.31
CA ARG A 10 -16.51 69.20 20.50
C ARG A 10 -15.25 68.41 20.22
N ILE A 11 -15.08 67.29 20.88
CA ILE A 11 -14.11 66.25 20.51
C ILE A 11 -14.84 65.33 19.58
N GLY A 12 -14.47 65.37 18.31
CA GLY A 12 -14.97 64.43 17.31
C GLY A 12 -14.45 63.04 17.63
N ALA A 13 -15.41 62.13 17.83
CA ALA A 13 -15.09 60.69 17.92
C ALA A 13 -14.70 60.22 16.53
N ALA A 14 -13.39 60.05 16.30
CA ALA A 14 -12.88 59.29 15.17
C ALA A 14 -13.13 57.82 15.45
N LEU A 15 -14.14 57.24 14.84
CA LEU A 15 -14.36 55.81 14.73
C LEU A 15 -13.23 55.23 13.88
N LEU A 16 -12.21 54.70 14.52
CA LEU A 16 -11.25 53.81 13.92
C LEU A 16 -11.94 52.43 13.74
N ALA A 17 -12.55 52.25 12.56
CA ALA A 17 -12.94 50.94 12.10
C ALA A 17 -11.64 50.17 11.83
N ALA A 18 -11.20 49.38 12.80
CA ALA A 18 -10.19 48.38 12.61
C ALA A 18 -10.78 47.30 11.69
N LEU A 19 -10.48 47.43 10.39
CA LEU A 19 -10.76 46.42 9.39
C LEU A 19 -9.86 45.21 9.72
N TRP A 20 -10.41 44.23 10.46
CA TRP A 20 -9.81 42.92 10.57
C TRP A 20 -9.87 42.25 9.19
N LEU A 21 -8.82 42.40 8.40
CA LEU A 21 -8.52 41.49 7.30
C LEU A 21 -8.28 40.12 7.93
N VAL A 22 -9.33 39.34 8.09
CA VAL A 22 -9.20 37.91 8.22
C VAL A 22 -8.66 37.44 6.88
N THR A 23 -7.35 37.36 6.76
CA THR A 23 -6.72 36.52 5.73
C THR A 23 -7.17 35.11 6.05
N LEU A 24 -8.21 34.65 5.39
CA LEU A 24 -8.43 33.26 5.16
C LEU A 24 -7.18 32.78 4.41
N ALA A 25 -6.16 32.41 5.17
CA ALA A 25 -5.17 31.47 4.68
C ALA A 25 -5.97 30.23 4.32
N GLY A 26 -6.45 30.20 3.08
CA GLY A 26 -6.97 28.98 2.50
C GLY A 26 -5.85 27.95 2.66
N CYS A 27 -6.01 27.01 3.58
CA CYS A 27 -5.30 25.75 3.46
C CYS A 27 -5.71 25.24 2.08
N SER A 28 -4.93 25.57 1.07
CA SER A 28 -4.89 24.78 -0.15
C SER A 28 -4.45 23.41 0.32
N SER A 29 -5.41 22.53 0.60
CA SER A 29 -5.10 21.12 0.72
C SER A 29 -4.45 20.77 -0.61
N ALA A 30 -3.15 20.59 -0.61
CA ALA A 30 -2.46 20.10 -1.79
C ALA A 30 -3.28 18.89 -2.27
N GLN A 31 -3.69 18.92 -3.53
CA GLN A 31 -4.45 17.83 -4.10
C GLN A 31 -3.58 16.56 -3.98
N ALA A 32 -4.17 15.48 -3.52
CA ALA A 32 -3.45 14.21 -3.45
C ALA A 32 -2.90 13.84 -4.83
N PRO A 33 -1.69 13.30 -4.92
CA PRO A 33 -1.14 12.88 -6.20
C PRO A 33 -2.00 11.80 -6.85
N LYS A 34 -1.96 11.72 -8.18
CA LYS A 34 -2.49 10.54 -8.85
C LYS A 34 -1.58 9.36 -8.52
N LEU A 35 -2.14 8.36 -7.86
CA LEU A 35 -1.44 7.13 -7.52
C LEU A 35 -2.01 6.01 -8.38
N THR A 36 -1.15 5.23 -9.00
CA THR A 36 -1.51 4.06 -9.80
C THR A 36 -0.90 2.81 -9.18
N VAL A 37 -1.71 1.77 -9.04
CA VAL A 37 -1.26 0.42 -8.66
C VAL A 37 -1.47 -0.50 -9.85
N SER A 38 -0.41 -1.18 -10.30
CA SER A 38 -0.49 -2.26 -11.29
C SER A 38 -0.36 -3.60 -10.57
N ALA A 39 -1.45 -4.37 -10.53
CA ALA A 39 -1.45 -5.76 -10.09
C ALA A 39 -1.17 -6.65 -11.30
N PHE A 40 -0.03 -7.32 -11.32
CA PHE A 40 0.38 -8.11 -12.47
C PHE A 40 -0.32 -9.47 -12.53
N SER A 41 -0.62 -9.95 -13.76
CA SER A 41 -1.12 -11.30 -14.02
C SER A 41 0.06 -12.28 -14.03
N ALA A 42 0.55 -12.63 -12.86
CA ALA A 42 1.76 -13.43 -12.66
C ALA A 42 1.49 -14.88 -12.19
N GLY A 43 0.24 -15.35 -12.36
CA GLY A 43 -0.21 -16.61 -11.77
C GLY A 43 -0.84 -16.40 -10.39
N ALA A 44 -0.83 -17.43 -9.55
CA ALA A 44 -1.11 -17.30 -8.12
C ALA A 44 0.18 -16.83 -7.44
N ALA A 45 0.52 -15.54 -7.62
CA ALA A 45 1.75 -14.93 -7.17
C ALA A 45 1.57 -13.41 -7.09
N ASP A 46 2.28 -12.77 -6.18
CA ASP A 46 2.15 -11.34 -5.94
C ASP A 46 3.27 -10.52 -6.57
N ALA A 47 2.88 -9.53 -7.34
CA ALA A 47 3.71 -8.42 -7.75
C ALA A 47 2.82 -7.19 -7.97
N PHE A 48 3.07 -6.13 -7.20
CA PHE A 48 2.31 -4.88 -7.26
C PHE A 48 3.24 -3.69 -7.41
N LEU A 49 3.14 -3.00 -8.53
CA LEU A 49 3.88 -1.76 -8.76
C LEU A 49 2.99 -0.57 -8.41
N ILE A 50 3.43 0.25 -7.47
CA ILE A 50 2.77 1.48 -7.04
C ILE A 50 3.57 2.66 -7.56
N THR A 51 2.95 3.54 -8.33
CA THR A 51 3.61 4.71 -8.91
C THR A 51 2.83 5.99 -8.68
N THR A 52 3.57 7.07 -8.49
CA THR A 52 3.11 8.45 -8.63
C THR A 52 3.89 9.12 -9.76
N GLU A 53 3.84 10.43 -9.89
CA GLU A 53 4.64 11.17 -10.87
C GLU A 53 6.16 11.01 -10.60
N ASN A 54 6.56 10.95 -9.32
CA ASN A 54 7.98 11.01 -8.93
C ASN A 54 8.44 9.82 -8.09
N SER A 55 7.61 8.79 -7.91
CA SER A 55 7.97 7.66 -7.08
C SER A 55 7.51 6.32 -7.64
N ALA A 56 8.27 5.27 -7.30
CA ALA A 56 7.96 3.90 -7.65
C ALA A 56 8.26 2.97 -6.47
N VAL A 57 7.27 2.21 -6.04
CA VAL A 57 7.36 1.18 -5.00
C VAL A 57 6.91 -0.14 -5.58
N LEU A 58 7.68 -1.20 -5.37
CA LEU A 58 7.30 -2.55 -5.75
C LEU A 58 7.05 -3.39 -4.49
N ILE A 59 5.86 -3.99 -4.40
CA ILE A 59 5.51 -4.96 -3.35
C ILE A 59 5.52 -6.33 -4.00
N ASP A 60 6.41 -7.19 -3.55
CA ASP A 60 6.70 -8.53 -4.05
C ASP A 60 7.10 -8.59 -5.54
N CYS A 61 7.61 -9.72 -5.96
CA CYS A 61 8.22 -9.91 -7.29
C CYS A 61 7.73 -11.16 -8.02
N ALA A 62 6.64 -11.77 -7.54
CA ALA A 62 6.10 -13.02 -8.06
C ALA A 62 7.12 -14.18 -8.09
N GLU A 63 6.83 -15.21 -8.90
CA GLU A 63 7.74 -16.34 -9.08
C GLU A 63 8.96 -15.97 -9.95
N LYS A 64 10.02 -16.78 -9.83
CA LYS A 64 11.25 -16.66 -10.63
C LYS A 64 10.98 -16.67 -12.15
N SER A 65 10.00 -17.42 -12.59
CA SER A 65 9.56 -17.48 -14.00
C SER A 65 9.10 -16.14 -14.54
N PHE A 66 8.37 -15.37 -13.73
CA PHE A 66 7.82 -14.07 -14.08
C PHE A 66 8.84 -12.92 -13.98
N GLY A 67 9.93 -13.08 -13.24
CA GLY A 67 10.87 -12.00 -12.96
C GLY A 67 11.46 -11.30 -14.20
N LYS A 68 11.60 -11.99 -15.36
CA LYS A 68 12.04 -11.32 -16.62
C LYS A 68 10.94 -10.42 -17.20
N GLU A 69 9.71 -10.87 -17.17
CA GLU A 69 8.55 -10.11 -17.61
C GLU A 69 8.35 -8.88 -16.72
N LEU A 70 8.46 -9.07 -15.41
CA LEU A 70 8.39 -7.96 -14.45
C LEU A 70 9.44 -6.88 -14.76
N VAL A 71 10.69 -7.24 -15.00
CA VAL A 71 11.77 -6.29 -15.40
C VAL A 71 11.42 -5.62 -16.73
N SER A 72 10.89 -6.36 -17.71
CA SER A 72 10.43 -5.76 -18.98
C SER A 72 9.35 -4.72 -18.75
N CYS A 73 8.34 -5.07 -17.96
CA CYS A 73 7.26 -4.15 -17.60
C CYS A 73 7.76 -2.88 -16.88
N LEU A 74 8.72 -2.98 -15.98
CA LEU A 74 9.35 -1.82 -15.35
C LEU A 74 10.07 -0.95 -16.39
N THR A 75 10.86 -1.58 -17.25
CA THR A 75 11.64 -0.89 -18.29
C THR A 75 10.76 -0.17 -19.30
N GLU A 76 9.69 -0.83 -19.77
CA GLU A 76 8.73 -0.26 -20.74
C GLU A 76 8.01 0.97 -20.18
N ARG A 77 7.82 1.03 -18.86
CA ARG A 77 7.28 2.20 -18.14
C ARG A 77 8.34 3.25 -17.81
N GLY A 78 9.60 3.04 -18.22
CA GLY A 78 10.71 3.94 -17.92
C GLY A 78 11.18 3.92 -16.48
N ILE A 79 10.79 2.91 -15.71
CA ILE A 79 11.19 2.75 -14.32
C ILE A 79 12.57 2.10 -14.26
N THR A 80 13.58 2.91 -14.01
CA THR A 80 14.98 2.49 -13.87
C THR A 80 15.44 2.46 -12.42
N ARG A 81 14.58 2.93 -11.50
CA ARG A 81 14.84 3.01 -10.06
C ARG A 81 13.53 2.77 -9.30
N LEU A 82 13.63 2.01 -8.22
CA LEU A 82 12.58 1.87 -7.21
C LEU A 82 13.01 2.61 -5.95
N ASP A 83 12.13 3.44 -5.41
CA ASP A 83 12.34 4.05 -4.10
C ASP A 83 12.27 2.99 -2.99
N TYR A 84 11.34 2.04 -3.14
CA TYR A 84 11.24 0.90 -2.22
C TYR A 84 10.94 -0.40 -2.97
N LEU A 85 11.60 -1.47 -2.57
CA LEU A 85 11.20 -2.84 -2.78
C LEU A 85 10.76 -3.41 -1.43
N ILE A 86 9.51 -3.89 -1.34
CA ILE A 86 8.95 -4.47 -0.13
C ILE A 86 8.70 -5.95 -0.40
N ILE A 87 9.39 -6.84 0.32
CA ILE A 87 9.15 -8.28 0.28
C ILE A 87 8.31 -8.65 1.50
N THR A 88 7.06 -9.00 1.27
CA THR A 88 6.10 -9.27 2.35
C THR A 88 6.50 -10.49 3.16
N HIS A 89 6.90 -11.57 2.50
CA HIS A 89 7.46 -12.78 3.07
C HIS A 89 8.27 -13.55 2.00
N PHE A 90 8.89 -14.69 2.38
CA PHE A 90 9.91 -15.31 1.51
C PHE A 90 9.42 -16.55 0.75
N ASP A 91 8.11 -16.68 0.52
CA ASP A 91 7.60 -17.72 -0.36
C ASP A 91 7.96 -17.42 -1.82
N LYS A 92 8.13 -18.48 -2.61
CA LYS A 92 8.67 -18.40 -3.99
C LYS A 92 7.83 -17.53 -4.92
N ASP A 93 6.54 -17.45 -4.67
CA ASP A 93 5.53 -16.69 -5.41
C ASP A 93 5.44 -15.21 -4.98
N HIS A 94 6.30 -14.80 -4.04
CA HIS A 94 6.50 -13.41 -3.60
C HIS A 94 7.94 -12.96 -3.84
N VAL A 95 8.95 -13.73 -3.39
CA VAL A 95 10.36 -13.34 -3.51
C VAL A 95 11.04 -13.88 -4.75
N GLY A 96 10.44 -14.81 -5.49
CA GLY A 96 11.09 -15.58 -6.54
C GLY A 96 11.68 -14.75 -7.68
N GLY A 97 11.02 -13.68 -8.09
CA GLY A 97 11.50 -12.76 -9.14
C GLY A 97 12.48 -11.70 -8.66
N ALA A 98 12.65 -11.53 -7.33
CA ALA A 98 13.41 -10.43 -6.73
C ALA A 98 14.87 -10.38 -7.18
N GLU A 99 15.53 -11.54 -7.35
CA GLU A 99 16.90 -11.61 -7.88
C GLU A 99 17.04 -10.83 -9.21
N LYS A 100 16.07 -11.00 -10.13
CA LYS A 100 16.14 -10.35 -11.44
C LYS A 100 15.87 -8.86 -11.34
N VAL A 101 14.93 -8.45 -10.49
CA VAL A 101 14.63 -7.04 -10.24
C VAL A 101 15.86 -6.34 -9.65
N ILE A 102 16.46 -6.88 -8.59
CA ILE A 102 17.62 -6.32 -7.90
C ILE A 102 18.81 -6.16 -8.86
N ARG A 103 19.03 -7.12 -9.76
CA ARG A 103 20.13 -7.06 -10.75
C ARG A 103 19.87 -6.13 -11.93
N SER A 104 18.64 -5.65 -12.10
CA SER A 104 18.24 -4.91 -13.31
C SER A 104 17.82 -3.47 -13.06
N VAL A 105 17.36 -3.15 -11.85
CA VAL A 105 16.80 -1.85 -11.49
C VAL A 105 17.52 -1.33 -10.24
N ALA A 106 17.87 -0.06 -10.20
CA ALA A 106 18.39 0.57 -8.99
C ALA A 106 17.32 0.56 -7.89
N ILE A 107 17.70 0.26 -6.65
CA ILE A 107 16.76 0.21 -5.50
C ILE A 107 17.38 0.99 -4.35
N ASP A 108 16.62 1.97 -3.83
CA ASP A 108 17.13 2.79 -2.73
C ASP A 108 16.94 2.12 -1.37
N HIS A 109 15.77 1.50 -1.17
CA HIS A 109 15.42 0.85 0.09
C HIS A 109 14.79 -0.51 -0.16
N VAL A 110 15.21 -1.50 0.61
CA VAL A 110 14.58 -2.82 0.64
C VAL A 110 14.03 -3.06 2.05
N LEU A 111 12.73 -3.33 2.15
CA LEU A 111 12.05 -3.73 3.38
C LEU A 111 11.69 -5.21 3.25
N GLN A 112 11.94 -5.99 4.32
CA GLN A 112 11.69 -7.43 4.30
C GLN A 112 11.13 -7.94 5.63
N SER A 113 10.43 -9.08 5.57
CA SER A 113 9.99 -9.82 6.77
C SER A 113 11.19 -10.30 7.60
N ASP A 114 10.95 -10.58 8.87
CA ASP A 114 11.92 -11.12 9.84
C ASP A 114 11.93 -12.64 9.93
N HIS A 115 11.20 -13.35 9.04
CA HIS A 115 11.06 -14.80 9.07
C HIS A 115 11.77 -15.47 7.89
N PRO A 116 13.09 -15.70 7.99
CA PRO A 116 13.88 -16.30 6.91
C PRO A 116 13.39 -17.73 6.57
N LYS A 117 13.46 -18.08 5.29
CA LYS A 117 13.01 -19.37 4.78
C LYS A 117 14.16 -20.11 4.08
N GLU A 118 14.35 -21.38 4.39
CA GLU A 118 15.32 -22.23 3.68
C GLU A 118 14.74 -22.62 2.31
N SER A 119 15.03 -21.82 1.27
CA SER A 119 14.61 -22.08 -0.10
C SER A 119 15.58 -21.49 -1.13
N ASP A 120 15.59 -22.06 -2.34
CA ASP A 120 16.38 -21.51 -3.46
C ASP A 120 15.98 -20.06 -3.80
N ALA A 121 14.69 -19.72 -3.68
CA ALA A 121 14.20 -18.39 -3.96
C ALA A 121 14.77 -17.37 -2.98
N TYR A 122 14.73 -17.68 -1.68
CA TYR A 122 15.32 -16.85 -0.64
C TYR A 122 16.85 -16.75 -0.79
N GLY A 123 17.53 -17.87 -1.04
CA GLY A 123 18.99 -17.87 -1.26
C GLY A 123 19.42 -17.01 -2.46
N ASN A 124 18.70 -17.08 -3.58
CA ASN A 124 18.95 -16.23 -4.76
C ASN A 124 18.71 -14.74 -4.46
N TYR A 125 17.66 -14.41 -3.71
CA TYR A 125 17.37 -13.06 -3.27
C TYR A 125 18.50 -12.50 -2.39
N GLN A 126 18.94 -13.23 -1.37
CA GLN A 126 20.04 -12.83 -0.50
C GLN A 126 21.35 -12.64 -1.27
N ALA A 127 21.66 -13.54 -2.20
CA ALA A 127 22.85 -13.42 -3.06
C ALA A 127 22.76 -12.17 -3.95
N ALA A 128 21.59 -11.84 -4.49
CA ALA A 128 21.40 -10.64 -5.30
C ALA A 128 21.59 -9.35 -4.50
N LEU A 129 21.10 -9.30 -3.26
CA LEU A 129 21.33 -8.16 -2.35
C LEU A 129 22.81 -7.95 -2.06
N LEU A 130 23.50 -9.05 -1.74
CA LEU A 130 24.94 -9.02 -1.46
C LEU A 130 25.75 -8.53 -2.68
N ASP A 131 25.47 -9.08 -3.87
CA ASP A 131 26.16 -8.70 -5.12
C ASP A 131 25.89 -7.23 -5.52
N ALA A 132 24.71 -6.69 -5.17
CA ALA A 132 24.33 -5.31 -5.42
C ALA A 132 24.76 -4.35 -4.30
N GLU A 133 25.37 -4.85 -3.23
CA GLU A 133 25.75 -4.09 -2.03
C GLU A 133 24.54 -3.36 -1.39
N ILE A 134 23.34 -3.98 -1.46
CA ILE A 134 22.11 -3.48 -0.85
C ILE A 134 21.91 -4.11 0.53
N GLU A 135 21.77 -3.26 1.55
CA GLU A 135 21.38 -3.69 2.89
C GLU A 135 19.84 -3.63 3.00
N ALA A 136 19.21 -4.80 3.20
CA ALA A 136 17.76 -4.86 3.41
C ALA A 136 17.42 -4.59 4.88
N GLU A 137 16.45 -3.71 5.12
CA GLU A 137 15.90 -3.45 6.46
C GLU A 137 14.88 -4.55 6.81
N THR A 138 15.18 -5.31 7.87
CA THR A 138 14.24 -6.28 8.43
C THR A 138 13.23 -5.57 9.33
N VAL A 139 11.96 -5.65 8.99
CA VAL A 139 10.88 -4.94 9.66
C VAL A 139 10.38 -5.79 10.84
N THR A 140 10.85 -5.43 12.04
CA THR A 140 10.46 -6.09 13.32
C THR A 140 9.51 -5.25 14.17
N LYS A 141 9.19 -4.04 13.72
CA LYS A 141 8.25 -3.11 14.34
C LYS A 141 7.58 -2.29 13.25
N ASP A 142 6.37 -1.84 13.51
CA ASP A 142 5.66 -0.95 12.60
C ASP A 142 6.53 0.24 12.23
N LEU A 143 6.57 0.52 10.95
CA LEU A 143 7.24 1.71 10.43
C LEU A 143 6.31 2.48 9.49
N SER A 144 6.59 3.77 9.33
CA SER A 144 5.85 4.61 8.40
C SER A 144 6.79 5.59 7.73
N PHE A 145 6.52 5.84 6.45
CA PHE A 145 7.24 6.85 5.68
C PHE A 145 6.28 7.57 4.73
N SER A 146 6.74 8.69 4.20
CA SER A 146 6.00 9.44 3.17
C SER A 146 6.82 9.52 1.91
N LEU A 147 6.20 9.30 0.77
CA LEU A 147 6.84 9.35 -0.52
C LEU A 147 5.91 10.08 -1.50
N ASP A 148 6.38 11.17 -2.09
CA ASP A 148 5.62 12.01 -3.04
C ASP A 148 4.20 12.39 -2.54
N GLY A 149 4.06 12.70 -1.24
CA GLY A 149 2.78 13.06 -0.61
C GLY A 149 1.87 11.89 -0.21
N VAL A 150 2.25 10.66 -0.55
CA VAL A 150 1.56 9.44 -0.17
C VAL A 150 2.15 8.90 1.13
N GLN A 151 1.29 8.46 2.06
CA GLN A 151 1.70 7.86 3.32
C GLN A 151 1.71 6.34 3.21
N TYR A 152 2.80 5.72 3.62
CA TYR A 152 2.96 4.27 3.71
C TYR A 152 3.12 3.89 5.19
N ARG A 153 2.41 2.86 5.59
CA ARG A 153 2.60 2.18 6.87
C ARG A 153 2.84 0.71 6.60
N ILE A 154 3.93 0.20 7.15
CA ILE A 154 4.28 -1.21 7.13
C ILE A 154 4.01 -1.75 8.54
N ASP A 155 3.09 -2.68 8.62
CA ASP A 155 2.68 -3.33 9.86
C ASP A 155 3.50 -4.61 10.00
N ALA A 156 4.33 -4.65 11.03
CA ALA A 156 5.19 -5.78 11.31
C ALA A 156 4.39 -6.95 11.90
N PRO A 157 4.72 -8.20 11.57
CA PRO A 157 4.15 -9.36 12.24
C PRO A 157 4.60 -9.42 13.70
N ALA A 158 3.78 -9.97 14.60
CA ALA A 158 4.15 -10.12 16.00
C ALA A 158 5.35 -11.06 16.19
N GLY A 159 5.60 -11.94 15.23
CA GLY A 159 6.68 -12.91 15.26
C GLY A 159 6.35 -14.15 16.09
N GLY A 160 7.31 -15.08 16.14
CA GLY A 160 7.16 -16.31 16.90
C GLY A 160 6.45 -17.44 16.14
N TYR A 161 6.23 -17.26 14.85
CA TYR A 161 5.66 -18.28 13.97
C TYR A 161 6.63 -19.44 13.75
N SER A 162 6.10 -20.65 13.53
CA SER A 162 6.90 -21.81 13.15
C SER A 162 7.41 -21.69 11.70
N SER A 163 8.40 -22.50 11.31
CA SER A 163 9.01 -22.43 9.98
C SER A 163 8.06 -22.74 8.81
N ASP A 164 6.95 -23.40 9.09
CA ASP A 164 5.89 -23.76 8.15
C ASP A 164 4.75 -22.71 8.10
N GLU A 165 4.81 -21.68 8.93
CA GLU A 165 3.83 -20.58 8.99
C GLU A 165 4.36 -19.28 8.34
N SER A 166 5.16 -19.42 7.27
CA SER A 166 5.77 -18.27 6.60
C SER A 166 4.75 -17.21 6.15
N ASN A 167 3.52 -17.61 5.80
CA ASN A 167 2.44 -16.71 5.41
C ASN A 167 2.05 -15.73 6.53
N ASN A 168 2.02 -16.20 7.78
CA ASN A 168 1.73 -15.34 8.95
C ASN A 168 2.87 -14.34 9.23
N SER A 169 4.04 -14.50 8.64
CA SER A 169 5.12 -13.51 8.69
C SER A 169 4.97 -12.37 7.69
N SER A 170 3.87 -12.30 6.94
CA SER A 170 3.64 -11.27 5.92
C SER A 170 3.65 -9.86 6.52
N LEU A 171 4.47 -8.99 5.94
CA LEU A 171 4.33 -7.56 6.14
C LEU A 171 3.01 -7.10 5.55
N ILE A 172 2.20 -6.36 6.33
CA ILE A 172 0.98 -5.76 5.82
C ILE A 172 1.27 -4.31 5.46
N VAL A 173 0.96 -3.92 4.22
CA VAL A 173 1.21 -2.58 3.73
C VAL A 173 -0.10 -1.80 3.62
N SER A 174 -0.19 -0.70 4.35
CA SER A 174 -1.29 0.26 4.25
C SER A 174 -0.81 1.53 3.58
N ILE A 175 -1.52 1.98 2.54
CA ILE A 175 -1.21 3.20 1.80
C ILE A 175 -2.37 4.18 1.99
N THR A 176 -2.06 5.43 2.33
CA THR A 176 -3.04 6.51 2.39
C THR A 176 -2.67 7.60 1.39
N ASN A 177 -3.56 7.84 0.45
CA ASN A 177 -3.45 8.89 -0.54
C ASN A 177 -4.64 9.84 -0.42
N GLY A 178 -4.44 11.01 0.19
CA GLY A 178 -5.56 11.90 0.52
C GLY A 178 -6.61 11.23 1.40
N GLY A 179 -7.82 11.06 0.88
CA GLY A 179 -8.92 10.34 1.55
C GLY A 179 -8.96 8.84 1.25
N ASP A 180 -8.20 8.37 0.27
CA ASP A 180 -8.22 6.97 -0.16
C ASP A 180 -7.26 6.10 0.67
N ARG A 181 -7.69 4.88 1.01
CA ARG A 181 -6.91 3.92 1.79
C ARG A 181 -6.81 2.60 1.05
N LEU A 182 -5.58 2.13 0.82
CA LEU A 182 -5.29 0.89 0.13
C LEU A 182 -4.60 -0.08 1.09
N LEU A 183 -4.96 -1.36 1.03
CA LEU A 183 -4.46 -2.41 1.91
C LEU A 183 -3.91 -3.58 1.10
N PHE A 184 -2.67 -3.97 1.42
CA PHE A 184 -2.01 -5.15 0.87
C PHE A 184 -1.66 -6.08 2.03
N MET A 185 -2.24 -7.29 2.00
CA MET A 185 -2.19 -8.22 3.13
C MET A 185 -1.09 -9.29 2.98
N GLY A 186 -0.34 -9.29 1.86
CA GLY A 186 0.53 -10.42 1.55
C GLY A 186 -0.26 -11.73 1.55
N ASP A 187 0.27 -12.75 2.17
CA ASP A 187 -0.41 -14.03 2.32
C ASP A 187 -0.86 -14.30 3.77
N ALA A 188 -1.15 -13.21 4.49
CA ALA A 188 -1.63 -13.29 5.87
C ALA A 188 -2.72 -14.35 6.04
N GLU A 189 -2.50 -15.30 6.93
CA GLU A 189 -3.49 -16.29 7.38
C GLU A 189 -4.14 -15.85 8.69
N ASP A 190 -4.92 -16.73 9.30
CA ASP A 190 -5.81 -16.37 10.40
C ASP A 190 -5.10 -15.70 11.58
N GLU A 191 -3.90 -16.12 11.95
CA GLU A 191 -3.16 -15.51 13.07
C GLU A 191 -2.75 -14.08 12.72
N ARG A 192 -2.19 -13.87 11.53
CA ARG A 192 -1.77 -12.56 11.06
C ARG A 192 -2.97 -11.63 10.81
N ILE A 193 -4.08 -12.19 10.32
CA ILE A 193 -5.36 -11.47 10.18
C ILE A 193 -5.88 -11.05 11.55
N ALA A 194 -5.80 -11.91 12.56
CA ALA A 194 -6.22 -11.58 13.92
C ALA A 194 -5.42 -10.43 14.50
N GLU A 195 -4.08 -10.45 14.38
CA GLU A 195 -3.20 -9.37 14.81
C GLU A 195 -3.57 -8.03 14.16
N PHE A 196 -3.82 -8.05 12.85
CA PHE A 196 -4.22 -6.84 12.11
C PHE A 196 -5.58 -6.31 12.58
N LEU A 197 -6.55 -7.19 12.79
CA LEU A 197 -7.90 -6.81 13.23
C LEU A 197 -7.92 -6.28 14.67
N ASP A 198 -7.05 -6.77 15.56
CA ASP A 198 -6.93 -6.28 16.93
C ASP A 198 -6.53 -4.80 17.00
N GLN A 199 -5.85 -4.28 15.99
CA GLN A 199 -5.51 -2.87 15.87
C GLN A 199 -6.72 -1.99 15.48
N ARG A 200 -7.88 -2.58 15.16
CA ARG A 200 -9.09 -1.89 14.69
C ARG A 200 -8.81 -0.96 13.50
N PRO A 201 -8.34 -1.52 12.38
CA PRO A 201 -7.75 -0.74 11.28
C PRO A 201 -8.73 0.18 10.55
N GLY A 202 -10.05 0.03 10.76
CA GLY A 202 -11.08 0.78 10.03
C GLY A 202 -11.28 0.28 8.60
N THR A 203 -11.92 1.09 7.75
CA THR A 203 -12.26 0.72 6.37
C THR A 203 -11.16 1.09 5.38
N TYR A 204 -11.15 0.40 4.24
CA TYR A 204 -10.24 0.64 3.12
C TYR A 204 -11.01 0.69 1.81
N ASP A 205 -10.54 1.48 0.84
CA ASP A 205 -11.14 1.56 -0.50
C ASP A 205 -10.66 0.43 -1.41
N PHE A 206 -9.43 -0.03 -1.19
CA PHE A 206 -8.82 -1.13 -1.94
C PHE A 206 -8.29 -2.21 -0.99
N LEU A 207 -8.43 -3.47 -1.41
CA LEU A 207 -7.86 -4.64 -0.73
C LEU A 207 -7.17 -5.56 -1.75
N LYS A 208 -5.86 -5.80 -1.58
CA LYS A 208 -5.25 -7.02 -2.07
C LYS A 208 -5.65 -8.13 -1.10
N VAL A 209 -6.47 -9.04 -1.58
CA VAL A 209 -6.99 -10.15 -0.77
C VAL A 209 -5.85 -11.07 -0.35
N PRO A 210 -5.74 -11.43 0.94
CA PRO A 210 -4.64 -12.26 1.39
C PRO A 210 -4.64 -13.64 0.73
N HIS A 211 -3.47 -14.24 0.65
CA HIS A 211 -3.21 -15.63 0.28
C HIS A 211 -3.95 -16.07 -0.98
N HIS A 212 -3.87 -15.25 -2.04
CA HIS A 212 -4.45 -15.50 -3.36
C HIS A 212 -5.96 -15.82 -3.34
N GLY A 213 -6.67 -15.37 -2.29
CA GLY A 213 -8.10 -15.66 -2.11
C GLY A 213 -8.39 -17.06 -1.60
N ARG A 214 -7.44 -17.73 -0.95
CA ARG A 214 -7.70 -18.93 -0.15
C ARG A 214 -8.46 -18.53 1.11
N SER A 215 -9.47 -19.30 1.48
CA SER A 215 -10.31 -19.00 2.64
C SER A 215 -9.72 -19.57 3.93
N GLY A 216 -9.62 -18.74 4.95
CA GLY A 216 -9.39 -19.10 6.35
C GLY A 216 -10.61 -18.78 7.20
N GLU A 217 -10.53 -19.08 8.51
CA GLU A 217 -11.61 -18.86 9.46
C GLU A 217 -11.95 -17.37 9.64
N LEU A 218 -10.95 -16.49 9.53
CA LEU A 218 -11.09 -15.04 9.69
C LEU A 218 -11.27 -14.27 8.38
N SER A 219 -11.22 -14.92 7.21
CA SER A 219 -11.33 -14.24 5.91
C SER A 219 -12.60 -13.42 5.75
N SER A 220 -13.75 -13.96 6.17
CA SER A 220 -15.03 -13.23 6.11
C SER A 220 -15.05 -12.04 7.07
N LEU A 221 -14.50 -12.21 8.27
CA LEU A 221 -14.41 -11.14 9.29
C LEU A 221 -13.50 -10.01 8.79
N LEU A 222 -12.37 -10.33 8.18
CA LEU A 222 -11.48 -9.34 7.56
C LEU A 222 -12.25 -8.51 6.53
N ILE A 223 -12.88 -9.15 5.54
CA ILE A 223 -13.62 -8.48 4.47
C ILE A 223 -14.71 -7.57 5.02
N LEU A 224 -15.49 -8.05 6.00
CA LEU A 224 -16.54 -7.27 6.64
C LEU A 224 -16.02 -6.12 7.49
N SER A 225 -14.82 -6.23 8.05
CA SER A 225 -14.18 -5.19 8.85
C SER A 225 -13.61 -4.08 7.98
N VAL A 226 -12.87 -4.44 6.92
CA VAL A 226 -12.20 -3.46 6.05
C VAL A 226 -13.11 -2.89 4.96
N ARG A 227 -14.17 -3.59 4.57
CA ARG A 227 -15.21 -3.16 3.62
C ARG A 227 -14.65 -2.54 2.34
N PRO A 228 -13.84 -3.25 1.57
CA PRO A 228 -13.23 -2.67 0.39
C PRO A 228 -14.29 -2.35 -0.67
N ARG A 229 -14.06 -1.27 -1.44
CA ARG A 229 -14.83 -0.96 -2.64
C ARG A 229 -14.30 -1.72 -3.85
N VAL A 230 -12.98 -1.87 -3.91
CA VAL A 230 -12.26 -2.63 -4.95
C VAL A 230 -11.41 -3.69 -4.25
N ALA A 231 -11.48 -4.91 -4.74
CA ALA A 231 -10.63 -6.00 -4.27
C ALA A 231 -9.93 -6.67 -5.46
N VAL A 232 -8.67 -7.03 -5.28
CA VAL A 232 -7.89 -7.82 -6.24
C VAL A 232 -7.48 -9.13 -5.61
N ILE A 233 -7.69 -10.21 -6.33
CA ILE A 233 -7.20 -11.55 -6.00
C ILE A 233 -6.18 -11.95 -7.05
N THR A 234 -4.97 -12.27 -6.62
CA THR A 234 -3.89 -12.80 -7.45
C THR A 234 -4.03 -14.30 -7.57
N SER A 235 -4.68 -14.78 -8.59
CA SER A 235 -4.99 -16.19 -8.81
C SER A 235 -4.62 -16.64 -10.23
N SER A 236 -4.62 -17.94 -10.48
CA SER A 236 -4.42 -18.53 -11.79
C SER A 236 -5.51 -19.53 -12.13
N GLU A 237 -5.56 -19.99 -13.39
CA GLU A 237 -6.51 -21.03 -13.79
C GLU A 237 -6.21 -22.38 -13.10
N ASN A 238 -4.92 -22.63 -12.75
CA ASN A 238 -4.51 -23.87 -12.07
C ASN A 238 -4.67 -23.77 -10.55
N GLU A 239 -4.60 -22.58 -10.02
CA GLU A 239 -4.75 -22.26 -8.59
C GLU A 239 -5.77 -21.12 -8.45
N PRO A 240 -7.06 -21.44 -8.64
CA PRO A 240 -8.11 -20.44 -8.54
C PRO A 240 -8.38 -20.04 -7.08
N GLU A 241 -8.91 -18.87 -6.92
CA GLU A 241 -9.44 -18.37 -5.65
C GLU A 241 -10.63 -19.19 -5.15
N ASP A 242 -10.84 -19.23 -3.83
CA ASP A 242 -11.99 -19.90 -3.24
C ASP A 242 -13.29 -19.13 -3.51
N GLY A 243 -14.33 -19.85 -3.93
CA GLY A 243 -15.63 -19.27 -4.23
C GLY A 243 -16.30 -18.55 -3.06
N ASP A 244 -15.99 -18.95 -1.82
CA ASP A 244 -16.48 -18.31 -0.61
C ASP A 244 -15.91 -16.91 -0.44
N VAL A 245 -14.63 -16.71 -0.70
CA VAL A 245 -13.98 -15.39 -0.64
C VAL A 245 -14.61 -14.44 -1.66
N VAL A 246 -14.80 -14.89 -2.91
CA VAL A 246 -15.47 -14.10 -3.94
C VAL A 246 -16.90 -13.75 -3.53
N ARG A 247 -17.63 -14.67 -2.91
CA ARG A 247 -18.97 -14.43 -2.41
C ARG A 247 -18.98 -13.36 -1.31
N TRP A 248 -18.10 -13.46 -0.29
CA TRP A 248 -18.03 -12.48 0.79
C TRP A 248 -17.66 -11.08 0.29
N LEU A 249 -16.72 -10.97 -0.66
CA LEU A 249 -16.38 -9.70 -1.31
C LEU A 249 -17.61 -9.10 -2.01
N LYS A 250 -18.33 -9.91 -2.76
CA LYS A 250 -19.55 -9.47 -3.46
C LYS A 250 -20.65 -9.05 -2.49
N GLU A 251 -20.85 -9.79 -1.41
CA GLU A 251 -21.82 -9.48 -0.35
C GLU A 251 -21.45 -8.20 0.40
N SER A 252 -20.16 -7.89 0.54
CA SER A 252 -19.69 -6.62 1.11
C SER A 252 -19.85 -5.42 0.16
N GLY A 253 -20.21 -5.66 -1.11
CA GLY A 253 -20.38 -4.65 -2.15
C GLY A 253 -19.09 -4.31 -2.90
N ALA A 254 -18.02 -5.11 -2.75
CA ALA A 254 -16.77 -4.90 -3.44
C ALA A 254 -16.83 -5.30 -4.93
N GLU A 255 -16.22 -4.47 -5.78
CA GLU A 255 -15.85 -4.88 -7.14
C GLU A 255 -14.62 -5.78 -7.07
N CYS A 256 -14.76 -7.05 -7.46
CA CYS A 256 -13.70 -8.06 -7.36
C CYS A 256 -13.05 -8.30 -8.72
N TYR A 257 -11.73 -8.13 -8.78
CA TYR A 257 -10.89 -8.37 -9.94
C TYR A 257 -9.96 -9.57 -9.68
N LEU A 258 -9.83 -10.44 -10.68
CA LEU A 258 -9.04 -11.67 -10.63
C LEU A 258 -7.88 -11.56 -11.62
N THR A 259 -6.63 -11.61 -11.16
CA THR A 259 -5.48 -11.45 -12.06
C THR A 259 -5.34 -12.58 -13.09
N ARG A 260 -5.97 -13.74 -12.87
CA ARG A 260 -6.05 -14.81 -13.88
C ARG A 260 -6.81 -14.39 -15.16
N ARG A 261 -7.54 -13.27 -15.13
CA ARG A 261 -8.22 -12.69 -16.29
C ARG A 261 -7.42 -11.60 -16.99
N GLY A 262 -6.27 -11.22 -16.43
CA GLY A 262 -5.39 -10.17 -16.92
C GLY A 262 -4.92 -9.27 -15.78
N SER A 263 -3.87 -8.52 -16.03
CA SER A 263 -3.38 -7.50 -15.10
C SER A 263 -4.47 -6.47 -14.79
N VAL A 264 -4.43 -5.90 -13.59
CA VAL A 264 -5.43 -4.94 -13.12
C VAL A 264 -4.73 -3.63 -12.79
N THR A 265 -5.21 -2.52 -13.34
CA THR A 265 -4.79 -1.17 -12.97
C THR A 265 -5.78 -0.56 -12.01
N ILE A 266 -5.29 -0.10 -10.86
CA ILE A 266 -6.06 0.59 -9.83
C ILE A 266 -5.56 2.03 -9.78
N GLU A 267 -6.46 2.99 -9.80
CA GLU A 267 -6.13 4.42 -9.70
C GLU A 267 -6.77 5.01 -8.45
N SER A 268 -5.98 5.75 -7.68
CA SER A 268 -6.41 6.57 -6.53
C SER A 268 -6.12 8.03 -6.82
N THR A 269 -7.10 8.88 -6.57
CA THR A 269 -7.02 10.34 -6.75
C THR A 269 -7.08 11.11 -5.42
N GLY A 270 -7.12 10.39 -4.31
CA GLY A 270 -7.33 10.95 -2.98
C GLY A 270 -8.81 11.25 -2.65
N SER A 271 -9.71 11.00 -3.58
CA SER A 271 -11.16 11.18 -3.44
C SER A 271 -11.98 10.02 -4.00
N GLY A 272 -11.32 8.93 -4.33
CA GLY A 272 -11.93 7.69 -4.79
C GLY A 272 -10.96 6.80 -5.54
N VAL A 273 -11.19 5.49 -5.38
CA VAL A 273 -10.44 4.42 -6.03
C VAL A 273 -11.27 3.81 -7.13
N THR A 274 -10.66 3.59 -8.29
CA THR A 274 -11.25 2.88 -9.42
C THR A 274 -10.31 1.77 -9.91
N ALA A 275 -10.84 0.76 -10.56
CA ALA A 275 -10.03 -0.31 -11.14
C ALA A 275 -10.54 -0.74 -12.51
N ARG A 276 -9.63 -1.30 -13.33
CA ARG A 276 -9.94 -1.88 -14.63
C ARG A 276 -8.93 -2.96 -14.99
N TYR A 277 -9.33 -3.88 -15.86
CA TYR A 277 -8.39 -4.80 -16.49
C TYR A 277 -7.54 -4.07 -17.54
N GLY A 278 -6.30 -4.55 -17.69
CA GLY A 278 -5.32 -3.98 -18.61
C GLY A 278 -4.55 -2.79 -18.01
N GLU A 279 -3.63 -2.29 -18.79
CA GLU A 279 -2.76 -1.17 -18.46
C GLU A 279 -3.31 0.17 -18.95
#